data_e41b7bad7239fe0b95b89a0c4fdc036c
#
_entry.id   e41b7bad7239fe0b95b89a0c4fdc036c
#
_cell.length_a   1.000
_cell.length_b   1.000
_cell.length_c   1.000
_cell.angle_alpha   90.00
_cell.angle_beta   90.00
_cell.angle_gamma   90.00
#
_symmetry.space_group_name_H-M   'P 1'
#
loop_
_entity.id
_entity.type
_entity.pdbx_description
1 polymer ?
#
loop_
_entity_poly.entity_id
_entity_poly.type
_entity_poly.pdbx_seq_one_letter_code
_entity_poly.pdbx_strand_id
1 'polypeptide(L)'
;MATTKKSANAESTIVGRQELTKRIATEAQLTQKKAAEVLETTLDHIRDSLKAGHEVRLVGFGSFKVRRSAARKGVNPRDRKPIQVPAKDRVRFSPGKELSDAVEKK
;
A
#
# COMPACT_ATOMS: atom_id res chain seq x y z
N MET A 1 -25.06 -9.37 -4.88
CA MET A 1 -24.67 -9.53 -4.79
C MET A 1 -24.08 -9.59 -4.41
N ALA A 2 -24.09 -9.61 -4.43
CA ALA A 2 -23.44 -9.66 -4.27
C ALA A 2 -22.72 -9.70 -3.94
N THR A 3 -22.65 -9.55 -4.01
CA THR A 3 -22.01 -9.56 -3.80
C THR A 3 -21.49 -9.52 -3.23
N THR A 4 -21.55 -9.40 -3.20
CA THR A 4 -21.11 -9.34 -2.77
C THR A 4 -20.78 -9.44 -1.93
N LYS A 5 -20.71 -9.36 -1.75
CA LYS A 5 -20.56 -9.48 -1.12
C LYS A 5 -20.08 -9.60 -0.43
N LYS A 6 -19.98 -9.50 -0.29
CA LYS A 6 -19.72 -9.61 0.32
C LYS A 6 -19.18 -9.63 0.97
N SER A 7 -19.06 -9.60 1.05
CA SER A 7 -18.76 -9.68 1.68
C SER A 7 -18.36 -9.82 2.48
N ALA A 8 -18.24 -9.83 2.52
CA ALA A 8 -18.10 -9.94 3.20
C ALA A 8 -17.53 -10.28 4.05
N ASN A 9 -17.42 -10.61 3.99
CA ASN A 9 -16.88 -10.91 4.83
C ASN A 9 -15.97 -10.42 5.42
N ALA A 10 -16.04 -10.55 5.75
CA ALA A 10 -15.48 -9.59 6.53
C ALA A 10 -14.11 -9.86 6.94
N GLU A 11 -13.89 -10.91 7.45
CA GLU A 11 -12.57 -11.18 7.86
C GLU A 11 -11.69 -11.31 6.68
N SER A 12 -10.50 -10.97 6.80
CA SER A 12 -9.44 -11.19 5.86
C SER A 12 -9.85 -10.99 4.44
N THR A 13 -10.68 -10.05 4.20
CA THR A 13 -11.02 -9.73 2.84
C THR A 13 -9.89 -8.90 2.25
N ILE A 14 -9.22 -9.46 1.29
CA ILE A 14 -8.11 -8.76 0.65
C ILE A 14 -8.57 -8.29 -0.71
N VAL A 15 -8.43 -7.01 -0.93
CA VAL A 15 -8.72 -6.43 -2.22
C VAL A 15 -7.39 -6.32 -2.97
N GLY A 16 -7.17 -7.25 -3.87
CA GLY A 16 -5.92 -7.28 -4.62
C GLY A 16 -5.99 -6.49 -5.90
N ARG A 17 -4.95 -6.64 -6.71
CA ARG A 17 -4.86 -5.88 -7.95
C ARG A 17 -5.98 -6.23 -8.92
N GLN A 18 -6.35 -7.50 -8.99
CA GLN A 18 -7.42 -7.89 -9.89
C GLN A 18 -8.75 -7.24 -9.52
N GLU A 19 -9.04 -7.25 -8.23
CA GLU A 19 -10.28 -6.66 -7.77
C GLU A 19 -10.28 -5.15 -8.00
N LEU A 20 -9.17 -4.49 -7.71
CA LEU A 20 -9.05 -3.07 -7.97
C LEU A 20 -9.19 -2.76 -9.46
N THR A 21 -8.60 -3.60 -10.30
CA THR A 21 -8.70 -3.41 -11.74
C THR A 21 -10.15 -3.44 -12.20
N LYS A 22 -10.91 -4.39 -11.68
CA LYS A 22 -12.33 -4.48 -12.04
C LYS A 22 -13.08 -3.24 -11.61
N ARG A 23 -12.84 -2.77 -10.42
CA ARG A 23 -13.51 -1.58 -9.91
C ARG A 23 -13.13 -0.34 -10.71
N ILE A 24 -11.86 -0.21 -11.04
CA ILE A 24 -11.40 0.90 -11.84
C ILE A 24 -12.06 0.87 -13.22
N ALA A 25 -12.11 -0.31 -13.83
CA ALA A 25 -12.70 -0.43 -15.14
C ALA A 25 -14.15 0.02 -15.13
N THR A 26 -14.89 -0.39 -14.10
CA THR A 26 -16.29 -0.03 -13.99
C THR A 26 -16.45 1.47 -13.72
N GLU A 27 -15.72 1.99 -12.78
CA GLU A 27 -15.87 3.38 -12.36
C GLU A 27 -15.37 4.36 -13.42
N ALA A 28 -14.28 4.05 -14.06
CA ALA A 28 -13.68 4.94 -15.05
C ALA A 28 -14.14 4.62 -16.47
N GLN A 29 -15.02 3.64 -16.61
CA GLN A 29 -15.55 3.26 -17.90
C GLN A 29 -14.45 2.86 -18.87
N LEU A 30 -13.55 2.00 -18.37
CA LEU A 30 -12.46 1.47 -19.17
C LEU A 30 -12.64 -0.02 -19.33
N THR A 31 -11.97 -0.59 -20.34
CA THR A 31 -11.87 -2.04 -20.42
C THR A 31 -10.99 -2.52 -19.27
N GLN A 32 -11.14 -3.78 -18.91
CA GLN A 32 -10.31 -4.31 -17.84
C GLN A 32 -8.85 -4.30 -18.21
N LYS A 33 -8.54 -4.53 -19.48
CA LYS A 33 -7.15 -4.47 -19.92
C LYS A 33 -6.57 -3.07 -19.73
N LYS A 34 -7.34 -2.05 -20.10
CA LYS A 34 -6.86 -0.69 -19.95
C LYS A 34 -6.75 -0.30 -18.49
N ALA A 35 -7.72 -0.73 -17.69
CA ALA A 35 -7.66 -0.45 -16.26
C ALA A 35 -6.44 -1.10 -15.62
N ALA A 36 -6.10 -2.31 -16.04
CA ALA A 36 -4.91 -2.98 -15.52
C ALA A 36 -3.66 -2.22 -15.87
N GLU A 37 -3.59 -1.72 -17.10
CA GLU A 37 -2.43 -0.93 -17.52
C GLU A 37 -2.30 0.35 -16.72
N VAL A 38 -3.41 1.02 -16.50
CA VAL A 38 -3.40 2.27 -15.73
C VAL A 38 -2.95 2.01 -14.31
N LEU A 39 -3.48 0.97 -13.69
CA LEU A 39 -3.11 0.65 -12.33
C LEU A 39 -1.63 0.29 -12.23
N GLU A 40 -1.15 -0.53 -13.14
CA GLU A 40 0.24 -0.95 -13.11
C GLU A 40 1.16 0.25 -13.33
N THR A 41 0.82 1.12 -14.27
CA THR A 41 1.63 2.31 -14.52
C THR A 41 1.67 3.20 -13.29
N THR A 42 0.52 3.37 -12.63
CA THR A 42 0.45 4.18 -11.43
C THR A 42 1.36 3.62 -10.35
N LEU A 43 1.28 2.33 -10.12
CA LEU A 43 2.10 1.72 -9.07
C LEU A 43 3.59 1.77 -9.41
N ASP A 44 3.92 1.59 -10.70
CA ASP A 44 5.31 1.67 -11.12
C ASP A 44 5.89 3.06 -10.90
N HIS A 45 5.11 4.08 -11.19
CA HIS A 45 5.58 5.45 -10.99
C HIS A 45 5.78 5.76 -9.51
N ILE A 46 4.88 5.26 -8.67
CA ILE A 46 5.04 5.44 -7.23
C ILE A 46 6.32 4.75 -6.77
N ARG A 47 6.54 3.53 -7.23
CA ARG A 47 7.72 2.77 -6.85
C ARG A 47 9.00 3.49 -7.30
N ASP A 48 9.00 3.95 -8.54
CA ASP A 48 10.20 4.60 -9.08
C ASP A 48 10.51 5.90 -8.35
N SER A 49 9.48 6.66 -7.99
CA SER A 49 9.68 7.88 -7.24
C SER A 49 10.30 7.58 -5.88
N LEU A 50 9.82 6.55 -5.23
CA LEU A 50 10.35 6.17 -3.92
C LEU A 50 11.77 5.63 -4.04
N LYS A 51 12.07 4.91 -5.12
CA LYS A 51 13.44 4.45 -5.36
C LYS A 51 14.40 5.62 -5.52
N ALA A 52 13.92 6.70 -6.11
CA ALA A 52 14.76 7.89 -6.29
C ALA A 52 14.86 8.74 -5.03
N GLY A 53 14.17 8.34 -3.97
CA GLY A 53 14.23 9.08 -2.71
C GLY A 53 13.21 10.17 -2.57
N HIS A 54 12.23 10.23 -3.47
CA HIS A 54 11.21 11.25 -3.39
C HIS A 54 10.06 10.79 -2.53
N GLU A 55 9.35 11.73 -1.97
CA GLU A 55 8.12 11.46 -1.26
C GLU A 55 6.97 11.53 -2.25
N VAL A 56 6.06 10.57 -2.20
CA VAL A 56 4.87 10.58 -3.05
C VAL A 56 3.70 11.00 -2.19
N ARG A 57 3.14 12.16 -2.48
CA ARG A 57 2.03 12.70 -1.70
C ARG A 57 0.77 12.73 -2.54
N LEU A 58 -0.25 12.06 -2.06
CA LEU A 58 -1.53 11.98 -2.75
C LEU A 58 -2.57 12.71 -1.91
N VAL A 59 -2.96 13.87 -2.37
CA VAL A 59 -3.90 14.71 -1.64
C VAL A 59 -5.22 13.96 -1.46
N GLY A 60 -5.73 13.95 -0.24
CA GLY A 60 -6.96 13.25 0.05
C GLY A 60 -6.79 11.78 0.35
N PHE A 61 -5.58 11.28 0.28
CA PHE A 61 -5.32 9.87 0.51
C PHE A 61 -4.23 9.66 1.56
N GLY A 62 -3.03 10.13 1.27
CA GLY A 62 -1.92 9.94 2.17
C GLY A 62 -0.61 10.17 1.46
N SER A 63 0.47 9.79 2.11
CA SER A 63 1.78 9.97 1.49
C SER A 63 2.66 8.77 1.78
N PHE A 64 3.55 8.52 0.84
CA PHE A 64 4.55 7.47 0.94
C PHE A 64 5.90 8.13 1.07
N LYS A 65 6.71 7.66 2.01
CA LYS A 65 8.05 8.19 2.23
C LYS A 65 9.02 7.06 2.37
N VAL A 66 10.27 7.36 2.09
CA VAL A 66 11.34 6.41 2.36
C VAL A 66 12.04 6.87 3.62
N ARG A 67 12.16 5.99 4.59
CA ARG A 67 12.88 6.28 5.83
C ARG A 67 14.00 5.30 5.96
N ARG A 68 15.13 5.82 6.40
CA ARG A 68 16.29 4.98 6.62
C ARG A 68 16.30 4.52 8.06
N SER A 69 16.32 3.21 8.23
CA SER A 69 16.48 2.63 9.55
C SER A 69 17.95 2.53 9.86
N ALA A 70 18.36 3.03 11.01
CA ALA A 70 19.74 2.90 11.43
C ALA A 70 20.04 1.46 11.80
N ALA A 71 21.28 1.07 11.62
CA ALA A 71 21.73 -0.25 12.06
C ALA A 71 21.60 -0.33 13.58
N ARG A 72 21.22 -1.49 14.05
CA ARG A 72 21.06 -1.67 15.49
C ARG A 72 21.34 -3.12 15.84
N LYS A 73 21.60 -3.34 17.10
CA LYS A 73 21.79 -4.68 17.61
C LYS A 73 20.48 -5.17 18.20
N GLY A 74 20.21 -6.42 17.99
CA GLY A 74 19.04 -7.05 18.55
C GLY A 74 19.41 -8.39 19.14
N VAL A 75 18.41 -9.09 19.63
CA VAL A 75 18.61 -10.41 20.19
C VAL A 75 17.60 -11.33 19.53
N ASN A 76 18.10 -12.45 19.04
CA ASN A 76 17.23 -13.45 18.45
C ASN A 76 16.42 -14.08 19.59
N PRO A 77 15.08 -13.95 19.57
CA PRO A 77 14.29 -14.47 20.67
C PRO A 77 14.37 -15.98 20.82
N ARG A 78 14.79 -16.66 19.80
CA ARG A 78 14.87 -18.10 19.85
C ARG A 78 16.14 -18.58 20.53
N ASP A 79 17.30 -18.02 20.10
CA ASP A 79 18.59 -18.46 20.62
C ASP A 79 19.15 -17.51 21.64
N ARG A 80 18.59 -16.35 21.74
CA ARG A 80 19.10 -15.28 22.57
C ARG A 80 20.51 -14.87 22.17
N LYS A 81 20.85 -15.12 20.92
CA LYS A 81 22.14 -14.69 20.41
C LYS A 81 22.03 -13.29 19.87
N PRO A 82 23.02 -12.46 20.04
CA PRO A 82 22.97 -11.12 19.46
C PRO A 82 22.98 -11.19 17.95
N ILE A 83 22.17 -10.36 17.33
CA ILE A 83 22.15 -10.24 15.90
C ILE A 83 22.33 -8.78 15.55
N GLN A 84 22.85 -8.55 14.37
CA GLN A 84 23.05 -7.21 13.87
C GLN A 84 22.00 -6.96 12.80
N VAL A 85 21.19 -5.93 13.01
CA VAL A 85 20.21 -5.52 12.02
C VAL A 85 20.84 -4.40 11.21
N PRO A 86 21.09 -4.60 9.92
CA PRO A 86 21.75 -3.57 9.12
C PRO A 86 20.80 -2.41 8.83
N ALA A 87 21.39 -1.27 8.56
CA ALA A 87 20.61 -0.12 8.11
C ALA A 87 19.99 -0.42 6.77
N LYS A 88 18.76 0.00 6.56
CA LYS A 88 18.15 -0.16 5.26
C LYS A 88 17.03 0.86 5.10
N ASP A 89 16.67 1.12 3.84
CA ASP A 89 15.61 2.04 3.52
C ASP A 89 14.29 1.30 3.55
N ARG A 90 13.30 1.93 4.14
CA ARG A 90 11.98 1.34 4.25
C ARG A 90 10.93 2.33 3.79
N VAL A 91 9.90 1.81 3.16
CA VAL A 91 8.78 2.64 2.74
C VAL A 91 7.80 2.77 3.89
N ARG A 92 7.40 3.99 4.18
CA ARG A 92 6.40 4.28 5.22
C ARG A 92 5.22 4.98 4.57
N PHE A 93 4.03 4.55 4.95
CA PHE A 93 2.81 5.17 4.49
C PHE A 93 2.18 5.94 5.63
N SER A 94 1.86 7.22 5.38
CA SER A 94 1.16 8.04 6.35
C SER A 94 -0.20 8.38 5.79
N PRO A 95 -1.27 7.89 6.40
CA PRO A 95 -2.61 8.20 5.88
C PRO A 95 -2.92 9.67 6.08
N GLY A 96 -3.63 10.22 5.10
CA GLY A 96 -4.08 11.58 5.23
C GLY A 96 -5.31 11.66 6.10
N LYS A 97 -5.70 12.88 6.42
CA LYS A 97 -6.83 13.07 7.30
C LYS A 97 -8.11 12.50 6.71
N GLU A 98 -8.32 12.71 5.41
CA GLU A 98 -9.53 12.22 4.78
C GLU A 98 -9.62 10.71 4.81
N LEU A 99 -8.50 10.04 4.58
CA LEU A 99 -8.49 8.59 4.62
C LEU A 99 -8.73 8.09 6.04
N SER A 100 -8.08 8.69 7.01
CA SER A 100 -8.28 8.30 8.41
C SER A 100 -9.72 8.50 8.83
N ASP A 101 -10.31 9.63 8.46
CA ASP A 101 -11.70 9.90 8.82
C ASP A 101 -12.65 8.90 8.16
N ALA A 102 -12.37 8.54 6.92
CA ALA A 102 -13.23 7.59 6.21
C ALA A 102 -13.22 6.22 6.89
N VAL A 103 -12.07 5.82 7.39
CA VAL A 103 -11.97 4.52 8.07
C VAL A 103 -12.62 4.57 9.44
N GLU A 104 -12.48 5.66 10.15
CA GLU A 104 -13.03 5.79 11.50
C GLU A 104 -14.53 5.93 11.50
N LYS A 105 -15.06 6.52 10.45
CA LYS A 105 -16.48 6.73 10.39
C LYS A 105 -17.18 5.59 9.86
N LYS A 106 -17.17 4.54 10.16
CA LYS A 106 -17.95 3.52 9.53
C LYS A 106 -19.32 3.28 10.12
#